data_58bdf528185cde854cf90309333975cd
#
_entry.id   58bdf528185cde854cf90309333975cd
#
_cell.length_a   1.000
_cell.length_b   1.000
_cell.length_c   1.000
_cell.angle_alpha   90.00
_cell.angle_beta   90.00
_cell.angle_gamma   90.00
#
_symmetry.space_group_name_H-M   'P 1'
#
loop_
_entity.id
_entity.type
_entity.pdbx_description
1 polymer ?
#
loop_
_entity_poly.entity_id
_entity_poly.type
_entity_poly.pdbx_seq_one_letter_code
_entity_poly.pdbx_strand_id
1 'polypeptide(L)'
;TGLLGREISVYLSRSGSILDISVGDSQTVGLPGVNNRRSLTRLCGVRCIHTHPGGNSTLSGVDLQSLQRLKLDAMAAIGVDAEGRAVSVSAAFLDEPDSEGQYKLLLTKPLSPSHLPQGGLMRQIDDADRRIADALPPEPRKTERAIVIGIADTDDAPSLLELERLADTAGAKVVARLHQNRARMDSGTYIGAGKARDISLMVQSADVDLLIVDDELT
;
A
#
# COMPACT_ATOMS: atom_id res chain seq x y z
N THR A 1 -6.96 -20.95 10.08
CA THR A 1 -8.30 -20.82 9.47
C THR A 1 -9.18 -21.99 9.88
N GLY A 2 -8.79 -23.26 9.63
CA GLY A 2 -9.61 -24.44 10.00
C GLY A 2 -10.04 -24.47 11.46
N LEU A 3 -9.12 -24.22 12.40
CA LEU A 3 -9.40 -24.20 13.84
C LEU A 3 -10.19 -22.97 14.31
N LEU A 4 -9.98 -21.82 13.65
CA LEU A 4 -10.58 -20.56 14.08
C LEU A 4 -11.94 -20.28 13.41
N GLY A 5 -12.27 -20.97 12.33
CA GLY A 5 -13.44 -20.68 11.49
C GLY A 5 -13.41 -19.26 10.88
N ARG A 6 -12.22 -18.62 10.85
CA ARG A 6 -12.02 -17.26 10.38
C ARG A 6 -11.00 -17.21 9.26
N GLU A 7 -11.12 -16.20 8.42
CA GLU A 7 -10.15 -15.90 7.37
C GLU A 7 -8.89 -15.28 7.96
N ILE A 8 -7.75 -15.61 7.38
CA ILE A 8 -6.46 -15.00 7.69
C ILE A 8 -5.95 -14.38 6.40
N SER A 9 -5.66 -13.10 6.42
CA SER A 9 -5.09 -12.37 5.30
C SER A 9 -3.65 -11.97 5.59
N VAL A 10 -2.77 -12.20 4.63
CA VAL A 10 -1.35 -11.83 4.69
C VAL A 10 -1.05 -10.90 3.53
N TYR A 11 -0.50 -9.74 3.83
CA TYR A 11 -0.07 -8.77 2.84
C TYR A 11 1.44 -8.86 2.64
N LEU A 12 1.86 -9.01 1.40
CA LEU A 12 3.25 -9.22 1.02
C LEU A 12 3.71 -8.15 0.04
N SER A 13 4.94 -7.66 0.22
CA SER A 13 5.62 -6.86 -0.79
C SER A 13 6.04 -7.70 -1.99
N ARG A 14 6.51 -7.06 -3.08
CA ARG A 14 7.09 -7.77 -4.24
C ARG A 14 8.33 -8.58 -3.88
N SER A 15 9.11 -8.12 -2.88
CA SER A 15 10.26 -8.87 -2.36
C SER A 15 9.89 -10.09 -1.50
N GLY A 16 8.60 -10.26 -1.15
CA GLY A 16 8.11 -11.33 -0.30
C GLY A 16 8.12 -11.02 1.20
N SER A 17 8.47 -9.79 1.59
CA SER A 17 8.39 -9.36 2.99
C SER A 17 6.94 -9.25 3.43
N ILE A 18 6.62 -9.74 4.63
CA ILE A 18 5.30 -9.59 5.24
C ILE A 18 5.15 -8.14 5.67
N LEU A 19 4.11 -7.49 5.16
CA LEU A 19 3.76 -6.11 5.49
C LEU A 19 2.74 -6.05 6.62
N ASP A 20 1.75 -6.98 6.60
CA ASP A 20 0.71 -7.05 7.62
C ASP A 20 0.06 -8.44 7.62
N ILE A 21 -0.57 -8.78 8.75
CA ILE A 21 -1.39 -9.99 8.92
C ILE A 21 -2.67 -9.58 9.64
N SER A 22 -3.81 -9.90 9.06
CA SER A 22 -5.11 -9.68 9.68
C SER A 22 -5.91 -10.96 9.81
N VAL A 23 -6.78 -11.01 10.83
CA VAL A 23 -7.73 -12.10 11.06
C VAL A 23 -9.11 -11.49 11.08
N GLY A 24 -9.98 -11.92 10.19
CA GLY A 24 -11.33 -11.37 10.03
C GLY A 24 -12.34 -12.39 9.52
N ASP A 25 -13.45 -11.85 9.08
CA ASP A 25 -14.45 -12.55 8.30
C ASP A 25 -14.46 -11.96 6.86
N SER A 26 -15.19 -12.59 5.95
CA SER A 26 -15.28 -12.20 4.54
C SER A 26 -15.83 -10.78 4.28
N GLN A 27 -16.19 -10.04 5.32
CA GLN A 27 -16.77 -8.70 5.22
C GLN A 27 -15.83 -7.59 5.68
N THR A 28 -14.72 -7.93 6.36
CA THR A 28 -13.78 -6.96 6.92
C THR A 28 -12.34 -7.24 6.49
N VAL A 29 -12.02 -6.90 5.25
CA VAL A 29 -10.62 -6.78 4.85
C VAL A 29 -10.10 -5.46 5.41
N GLY A 30 -9.54 -5.51 6.63
CA GLY A 30 -8.80 -4.39 7.19
C GLY A 30 -7.55 -4.16 6.34
N LEU A 31 -7.49 -3.02 5.65
CA LEU A 31 -6.31 -2.67 4.88
C LEU A 31 -5.18 -2.29 5.82
N PRO A 32 -4.00 -2.85 5.64
CA PRO A 32 -2.82 -2.33 6.31
C PRO A 32 -2.66 -0.85 5.94
N GLY A 33 -2.24 -0.04 6.89
CA GLY A 33 -1.82 1.33 6.64
C GLY A 33 -0.53 1.36 5.79
N VAL A 34 -0.55 0.65 4.66
CA VAL A 34 0.56 0.68 3.71
C VAL A 34 0.56 2.05 3.10
N ASN A 35 1.65 2.79 3.32
CA ASN A 35 1.97 4.01 2.59
C ASN A 35 2.07 3.68 1.11
N ASN A 36 0.92 3.60 0.49
CA ASN A 36 0.79 3.28 -0.91
C ASN A 36 1.14 4.55 -1.67
N ARG A 37 2.30 4.58 -2.30
CA ARG A 37 2.55 5.56 -3.36
C ARG A 37 1.41 5.38 -4.35
N ARG A 38 0.47 6.31 -4.35
CA ARG A 38 -0.68 6.32 -5.25
C ARG A 38 -0.20 6.69 -6.65
N SER A 39 0.53 5.79 -7.29
CA SER A 39 0.79 5.92 -8.72
C SER A 39 -0.52 5.65 -9.46
N LEU A 40 -0.92 6.56 -10.33
CA LEU A 40 -2.08 6.36 -11.20
C LEU A 40 -1.78 5.32 -12.28
N THR A 41 -0.50 5.14 -12.63
CA THR A 41 -0.03 4.33 -13.76
C THR A 41 0.59 3.00 -13.36
N ARG A 42 0.60 2.65 -12.07
CA ARG A 42 1.23 1.42 -11.59
C ARG A 42 0.41 0.71 -10.51
N LEU A 43 0.64 -0.58 -10.41
CA LEU A 43 0.18 -1.39 -9.29
C LEU A 43 0.86 -0.98 -7.99
N CYS A 44 0.23 -1.28 -6.85
CA CYS A 44 0.68 -0.78 -5.55
C CYS A 44 1.90 -1.49 -4.95
N GLY A 45 2.38 -2.57 -5.56
CA GLY A 45 3.51 -3.33 -5.04
C GLY A 45 3.15 -4.29 -3.89
N VAL A 46 1.86 -4.48 -3.60
CA VAL A 46 1.37 -5.33 -2.52
C VAL A 46 0.51 -6.46 -3.05
N ARG A 47 0.71 -7.66 -2.55
CA ARG A 47 -0.12 -8.84 -2.80
C ARG A 47 -0.88 -9.19 -1.54
N CYS A 48 -2.16 -9.53 -1.68
CA CYS A 48 -2.97 -10.08 -0.60
C CYS A 48 -3.15 -11.58 -0.83
N ILE A 49 -2.81 -12.38 0.16
CA ILE A 49 -3.09 -13.82 0.18
C ILE A 49 -3.95 -14.08 1.40
N HIS A 50 -5.15 -14.62 1.22
CA HIS A 50 -6.04 -14.92 2.32
C HIS A 50 -6.59 -16.34 2.24
N THR A 51 -7.16 -16.81 3.33
CA THR A 51 -7.66 -18.17 3.47
C THR A 51 -9.17 -18.17 3.62
N HIS A 52 -9.84 -19.06 2.88
CA HIS A 52 -11.27 -19.32 3.03
C HIS A 52 -11.49 -20.63 3.78
N PRO A 53 -12.25 -20.66 4.90
CA PRO A 53 -12.69 -21.89 5.52
C PRO A 53 -13.67 -22.64 4.61
N GLY A 54 -13.71 -23.99 4.72
CA GLY A 54 -14.60 -24.81 3.92
C GLY A 54 -14.08 -25.23 2.56
N GLY A 55 -12.80 -25.02 2.26
CA GLY A 55 -12.10 -25.58 1.11
C GLY A 55 -12.32 -24.85 -0.23
N ASN A 56 -13.19 -23.85 -0.30
CA ASN A 56 -13.47 -23.09 -1.53
C ASN A 56 -12.55 -21.88 -1.65
N SER A 57 -11.77 -21.79 -2.72
CA SER A 57 -10.86 -20.66 -2.98
C SER A 57 -11.47 -19.61 -3.94
N THR A 58 -12.75 -19.65 -4.22
CA THR A 58 -13.40 -18.65 -5.11
C THR A 58 -13.34 -17.27 -4.46
N LEU A 59 -12.75 -16.31 -5.17
CA LEU A 59 -12.71 -14.91 -4.73
C LEU A 59 -14.11 -14.30 -4.74
N SER A 60 -14.47 -13.60 -3.66
CA SER A 60 -15.74 -12.91 -3.51
C SER A 60 -15.76 -11.58 -4.29
N GLY A 61 -16.95 -11.00 -4.46
CA GLY A 61 -17.09 -9.64 -5.04
C GLY A 61 -16.34 -8.58 -4.21
N VAL A 62 -16.27 -8.74 -2.90
CA VAL A 62 -15.54 -7.84 -1.99
C VAL A 62 -14.04 -7.93 -2.24
N ASP A 63 -13.52 -9.14 -2.45
CA ASP A 63 -12.10 -9.36 -2.76
C ASP A 63 -11.72 -8.67 -4.08
N LEU A 64 -12.52 -8.87 -5.11
CA LEU A 64 -12.28 -8.29 -6.43
C LEU A 64 -12.39 -6.77 -6.43
N GLN A 65 -13.34 -6.20 -5.70
CA GLN A 65 -13.44 -4.75 -5.50
C GLN A 65 -12.24 -4.20 -4.73
N SER A 66 -11.77 -4.92 -3.71
CA SER A 66 -10.58 -4.54 -2.95
C SER A 66 -9.33 -4.56 -3.82
N LEU A 67 -9.16 -5.60 -4.65
CA LEU A 67 -8.08 -5.69 -5.63
C LEU A 67 -8.04 -4.47 -6.55
N GLN A 68 -9.19 -4.09 -7.14
CA GLN A 68 -9.31 -2.95 -8.05
C GLN A 68 -9.07 -1.61 -7.33
N ARG A 69 -9.77 -1.38 -6.22
CA ARG A 69 -9.74 -0.11 -5.50
C ARG A 69 -8.36 0.21 -4.94
N LEU A 70 -7.61 -0.80 -4.51
CA LEU A 70 -6.29 -0.65 -3.93
C LEU A 70 -5.17 -0.84 -4.93
N LYS A 71 -5.51 -1.24 -6.16
CA LYS A 71 -4.55 -1.59 -7.21
C LYS A 71 -3.52 -2.61 -6.73
N LEU A 72 -3.97 -3.64 -5.97
CA LEU A 72 -3.08 -4.67 -5.50
C LEU A 72 -2.42 -5.37 -6.71
N ASP A 73 -1.19 -5.82 -6.54
CA ASP A 73 -0.47 -6.60 -7.55
C ASP A 73 -1.18 -7.92 -7.87
N ALA A 74 -1.75 -8.53 -6.84
CA ALA A 74 -2.56 -9.73 -6.94
C ALA A 74 -3.39 -9.93 -5.66
N MET A 75 -4.47 -10.66 -5.80
CA MET A 75 -5.24 -11.23 -4.69
C MET A 75 -5.37 -12.72 -4.89
N ALA A 76 -5.04 -13.51 -3.88
CA ALA A 76 -5.17 -14.95 -3.92
C ALA A 76 -5.94 -15.48 -2.71
N ALA A 77 -6.85 -16.42 -2.94
CA ALA A 77 -7.56 -17.14 -1.91
C ALA A 77 -7.10 -18.60 -1.85
N ILE A 78 -6.91 -19.11 -0.65
CA ILE A 78 -6.56 -20.49 -0.36
C ILE A 78 -7.75 -21.13 0.34
N GLY A 79 -8.41 -22.07 -0.29
CA GLY A 79 -9.45 -22.90 0.33
C GLY A 79 -8.82 -23.89 1.30
N VAL A 80 -9.24 -23.84 2.57
CA VAL A 80 -8.72 -24.67 3.66
C VAL A 80 -9.82 -25.58 4.19
N ASP A 81 -9.56 -26.90 4.23
CA ASP A 81 -10.52 -27.89 4.75
C ASP A 81 -10.65 -27.84 6.28
N ALA A 82 -11.52 -28.68 6.83
CA ALA A 82 -11.75 -28.76 8.27
C ALA A 82 -10.50 -29.21 9.06
N GLU A 83 -9.61 -29.95 8.42
CA GLU A 83 -8.35 -30.45 8.99
C GLU A 83 -7.21 -29.41 8.89
N GLY A 84 -7.49 -28.24 8.29
CA GLY A 84 -6.52 -27.15 8.15
C GLY A 84 -5.58 -27.31 6.93
N ARG A 85 -5.89 -28.21 5.99
CA ARG A 85 -5.07 -28.42 4.79
C ARG A 85 -5.54 -27.52 3.66
N ALA A 86 -4.60 -26.97 2.90
CA ALA A 86 -4.92 -26.25 1.68
C ALA A 86 -5.36 -27.23 0.58
N VAL A 87 -6.56 -27.05 0.04
CA VAL A 87 -7.15 -27.95 -0.97
C VAL A 87 -7.36 -27.29 -2.33
N SER A 88 -7.48 -25.97 -2.35
CA SER A 88 -7.62 -25.20 -3.60
C SER A 88 -6.98 -23.83 -3.48
N VAL A 89 -6.56 -23.27 -4.62
CA VAL A 89 -6.01 -21.90 -4.70
C VAL A 89 -6.58 -21.24 -5.95
N SER A 90 -7.05 -20.02 -5.80
CA SER A 90 -7.45 -19.15 -6.91
C SER A 90 -6.77 -17.79 -6.76
N ALA A 91 -6.50 -17.12 -7.86
CA ALA A 91 -5.93 -15.79 -7.86
C ALA A 91 -6.63 -14.88 -8.88
N ALA A 92 -6.59 -13.61 -8.60
CA ALA A 92 -7.01 -12.54 -9.50
C ALA A 92 -5.90 -11.50 -9.64
N PHE A 93 -5.81 -10.93 -10.84
CA PHE A 93 -4.88 -9.88 -11.21
C PHE A 93 -5.64 -8.76 -11.89
N LEU A 94 -5.10 -7.56 -11.81
CA LEU A 94 -5.54 -6.45 -12.64
C LEU A 94 -4.92 -6.56 -14.03
N ASP A 95 -5.65 -6.04 -15.02
CA ASP A 95 -5.15 -5.83 -16.37
C ASP A 95 -5.46 -4.39 -16.79
N GLU A 96 -5.12 -4.04 -18.03
CA GLU A 96 -5.35 -2.69 -18.56
C GLU A 96 -6.76 -2.17 -18.25
N PRO A 97 -6.91 -0.88 -17.94
CA PRO A 97 -8.22 -0.29 -17.70
C PRO A 97 -9.02 -0.22 -19.02
N ASP A 98 -10.32 -0.28 -18.90
CA ASP A 98 -11.26 -0.01 -19.99
C ASP A 98 -11.40 1.51 -20.26
N SER A 99 -12.29 1.86 -21.20
CA SER A 99 -12.57 3.25 -21.56
C SER A 99 -13.19 4.09 -20.43
N GLU A 100 -13.70 3.46 -19.39
CA GLU A 100 -14.28 4.10 -18.20
C GLU A 100 -13.26 4.19 -17.06
N GLY A 101 -12.04 3.68 -17.26
CA GLY A 101 -10.96 3.65 -16.27
C GLY A 101 -11.09 2.52 -15.25
N GLN A 102 -11.98 1.55 -15.48
CA GLN A 102 -12.09 0.36 -14.65
C GLN A 102 -11.09 -0.70 -15.10
N TYR A 103 -10.31 -1.22 -14.16
CA TYR A 103 -9.33 -2.28 -14.44
C TYR A 103 -10.05 -3.60 -14.76
N LYS A 104 -9.68 -4.22 -15.86
CA LYS A 104 -10.09 -5.58 -16.19
C LYS A 104 -9.52 -6.55 -15.16
N LEU A 105 -10.23 -7.65 -14.93
CA LEU A 105 -9.84 -8.68 -13.99
C LEU A 105 -9.47 -9.96 -14.74
N LEU A 106 -8.27 -10.47 -14.46
CA LEU A 106 -7.82 -11.78 -14.90
C LEU A 106 -7.94 -12.76 -13.72
N LEU A 107 -8.84 -13.73 -13.83
CA LEU A 107 -9.07 -14.73 -12.80
C LEU A 107 -8.49 -16.08 -13.20
N THR A 108 -7.82 -16.74 -12.29
CA THR A 108 -7.42 -18.15 -12.49
C THR A 108 -8.59 -19.05 -12.16
N LYS A 109 -8.62 -20.24 -12.79
CA LYS A 109 -9.46 -21.33 -12.30
C LYS A 109 -8.87 -21.85 -10.98
N PRO A 110 -9.70 -22.45 -10.09
CA PRO A 110 -9.19 -23.12 -8.90
C PRO A 110 -8.15 -24.19 -9.27
N LEU A 111 -6.99 -24.13 -8.65
CA LEU A 111 -5.89 -25.08 -8.83
C LEU A 111 -5.64 -25.84 -7.52
N SER A 112 -5.19 -27.08 -7.63
CA SER A 112 -4.64 -27.79 -6.48
C SER A 112 -3.31 -27.12 -6.07
N PRO A 113 -3.01 -26.98 -4.77
CA PRO A 113 -1.73 -26.44 -4.30
C PRO A 113 -0.49 -27.13 -4.89
N SER A 114 -0.61 -28.42 -5.21
CA SER A 114 0.47 -29.20 -5.85
C SER A 114 0.72 -28.84 -7.33
N HIS A 115 -0.19 -28.14 -7.97
CA HIS A 115 -0.09 -27.77 -9.39
C HIS A 115 0.11 -26.25 -9.60
N LEU A 116 0.54 -25.53 -8.55
CA LEU A 116 0.85 -24.10 -8.69
C LEU A 116 2.08 -23.91 -9.59
N PRO A 117 1.99 -23.06 -10.62
CA PRO A 117 3.12 -22.79 -11.51
C PRO A 117 4.24 -22.06 -10.77
N GLN A 118 5.45 -22.62 -10.80
CA GLN A 118 6.61 -21.96 -10.18
C GLN A 118 6.99 -20.69 -10.95
N GLY A 119 7.08 -19.56 -10.24
CA GLY A 119 7.48 -18.26 -10.78
C GLY A 119 6.49 -17.61 -11.77
N GLY A 120 5.35 -18.24 -12.06
CA GLY A 120 4.34 -17.70 -12.99
C GLY A 120 3.65 -16.45 -12.46
N LEU A 121 3.41 -16.37 -11.16
CA LEU A 121 2.74 -15.27 -10.50
C LEU A 121 3.45 -13.91 -10.70
N MET A 122 4.76 -13.86 -10.47
CA MET A 122 5.51 -12.61 -10.60
C MET A 122 5.55 -12.13 -12.05
N ARG A 123 5.70 -13.03 -13.01
CA ARG A 123 5.65 -12.66 -14.43
C ARG A 123 4.29 -12.05 -14.82
N GLN A 124 3.19 -12.62 -14.33
CA GLN A 124 1.86 -12.07 -14.60
C GLN A 124 1.68 -10.67 -14.00
N ILE A 125 2.21 -10.43 -12.80
CA ILE A 125 2.22 -9.11 -12.16
C ILE A 125 3.03 -8.12 -12.99
N ASP A 126 4.25 -8.47 -13.40
CA ASP A 126 5.14 -7.60 -14.17
C ASP A 126 4.57 -7.29 -15.55
N ASP A 127 3.92 -8.26 -16.18
CA ASP A 127 3.25 -8.09 -17.47
C ASP A 127 2.00 -7.20 -17.35
N ALA A 128 1.23 -7.37 -16.29
CA ALA A 128 0.08 -6.51 -15.98
C ALA A 128 0.51 -5.08 -15.68
N ASP A 129 1.54 -4.88 -14.86
CA ASP A 129 2.08 -3.55 -14.52
C ASP A 129 2.57 -2.79 -15.77
N ARG A 130 3.19 -3.50 -16.72
CA ARG A 130 3.58 -2.92 -18.02
C ARG A 130 2.36 -2.54 -18.86
N ARG A 131 1.39 -3.44 -19.04
CA ARG A 131 0.19 -3.13 -19.84
C ARG A 131 -0.59 -1.96 -19.26
N ILE A 132 -0.72 -1.89 -17.93
CA ILE A 132 -1.37 -0.77 -17.25
C ILE A 132 -0.60 0.53 -17.49
N ALA A 133 0.72 0.51 -17.37
CA ALA A 133 1.55 1.68 -17.63
C ALA A 133 1.47 2.16 -19.09
N ASP A 134 1.42 1.23 -20.04
CA ASP A 134 1.33 1.54 -21.47
C ASP A 134 -0.07 2.05 -21.88
N ALA A 135 -1.12 1.58 -21.21
CA ALA A 135 -2.51 1.96 -21.51
C ALA A 135 -2.91 3.32 -20.93
N LEU A 136 -2.20 3.78 -19.90
CA LEU A 136 -2.48 5.05 -19.24
C LEU A 136 -1.55 6.15 -19.79
N PRO A 137 -2.07 7.38 -19.94
CA PRO A 137 -1.19 8.50 -20.29
C PRO A 137 -0.10 8.64 -19.22
N PRO A 138 1.12 9.05 -19.61
CA PRO A 138 2.18 9.29 -18.62
C PRO A 138 1.63 10.23 -17.55
N GLU A 139 1.86 9.87 -16.30
CA GLU A 139 1.44 10.74 -15.19
C GLU A 139 1.99 12.15 -15.45
N PRO A 140 1.14 13.19 -15.50
CA PRO A 140 1.66 14.54 -15.43
C PRO A 140 2.55 14.56 -14.18
N ARG A 141 3.76 15.10 -14.28
CA ARG A 141 4.66 15.28 -13.13
C ARG A 141 3.85 16.03 -12.06
N LYS A 142 3.22 15.28 -11.17
CA LYS A 142 2.51 15.85 -10.02
C LYS A 142 3.60 16.49 -9.18
N THR A 143 3.54 17.79 -9.02
CA THR A 143 4.40 18.48 -8.05
C THR A 143 4.14 17.85 -6.70
N GLU A 144 5.14 17.15 -6.15
CA GLU A 144 5.03 16.48 -4.84
C GLU A 144 4.74 17.53 -3.77
N ARG A 145 3.75 17.26 -2.93
CA ARG A 145 3.40 18.14 -1.81
C ARG A 145 4.17 17.70 -0.58
N ALA A 146 4.89 18.62 0.04
CA ALA A 146 5.79 18.33 1.15
C ALA A 146 5.39 19.08 2.42
N ILE A 147 5.63 18.44 3.57
CA ILE A 147 5.71 19.11 4.87
C ILE A 147 7.20 19.11 5.27
N VAL A 148 7.73 20.26 5.65
CA VAL A 148 9.09 20.36 6.20
C VAL A 148 9.02 20.47 7.72
N ILE A 149 9.96 19.77 8.39
CA ILE A 149 10.06 19.74 9.86
C ILE A 149 11.52 19.98 10.24
N GLY A 150 11.75 20.87 11.20
CA GLY A 150 13.08 21.09 11.74
C GLY A 150 13.08 21.47 13.21
N ILE A 151 14.26 21.46 13.80
CA ILE A 151 14.49 21.91 15.17
C ILE A 151 14.58 23.44 15.14
N ALA A 152 13.54 24.12 15.63
CA ALA A 152 13.45 25.55 15.63
C ALA A 152 12.51 26.04 16.76
N ASP A 153 12.52 27.32 17.01
CA ASP A 153 11.62 27.93 17.99
C ASP A 153 10.25 28.28 17.39
N THR A 154 10.19 28.47 16.09
CA THR A 154 8.97 28.84 15.34
C THR A 154 8.94 28.18 13.96
N ASP A 155 7.75 28.09 13.35
CA ASP A 155 7.58 27.58 11.99
C ASP A 155 8.18 28.51 10.90
N ASP A 156 8.48 29.75 11.25
CA ASP A 156 9.10 30.73 10.36
C ASP A 156 10.62 30.90 10.61
N ALA A 157 11.25 29.96 11.30
CA ALA A 157 12.67 29.98 11.53
C ALA A 157 13.47 29.98 10.21
N PRO A 158 14.61 30.70 10.13
CA PRO A 158 15.40 30.79 8.90
C PRO A 158 15.80 29.43 8.33
N SER A 159 16.12 28.45 9.17
CA SER A 159 16.45 27.08 8.75
C SER A 159 15.30 26.38 8.02
N LEU A 160 14.06 26.53 8.53
CA LEU A 160 12.89 25.95 7.90
C LEU A 160 12.53 26.66 6.59
N LEU A 161 12.73 27.99 6.52
CA LEU A 161 12.56 28.74 5.28
C LEU A 161 13.61 28.36 4.21
N GLU A 162 14.84 28.05 4.62
CA GLU A 162 15.86 27.54 3.71
C GLU A 162 15.53 26.13 3.23
N LEU A 163 15.09 25.25 4.13
CA LEU A 163 14.66 23.88 3.77
C LEU A 163 13.47 23.90 2.80
N GLU A 164 12.52 24.82 2.97
CA GLU A 164 11.42 25.04 2.03
C GLU A 164 11.95 25.43 0.65
N ARG A 165 12.88 26.40 0.56
CA ARG A 165 13.48 26.83 -0.72
C ARG A 165 14.25 25.69 -1.42
N LEU A 166 14.94 24.85 -0.64
CA LEU A 166 15.62 23.67 -1.17
C LEU A 166 14.62 22.64 -1.72
N ALA A 167 13.53 22.41 -0.99
CA ALA A 167 12.44 21.53 -1.45
C ALA A 167 11.78 22.05 -2.74
N ASP A 168 11.47 23.35 -2.81
CA ASP A 168 10.92 23.99 -4.01
C ASP A 168 11.89 23.88 -5.21
N THR A 169 13.18 24.08 -4.98
CA THR A 169 14.22 23.92 -6.02
C THR A 169 14.31 22.48 -6.51
N ALA A 170 14.08 21.50 -5.63
CA ALA A 170 14.00 20.09 -5.97
C ALA A 170 12.69 19.70 -6.68
N GLY A 171 11.72 20.63 -6.80
CA GLY A 171 10.45 20.43 -7.50
C GLY A 171 9.29 19.97 -6.59
N ALA A 172 9.45 19.98 -5.27
CA ALA A 172 8.40 19.73 -4.32
C ALA A 172 7.70 21.03 -3.90
N LYS A 173 6.39 21.00 -3.68
CA LYS A 173 5.64 22.15 -3.15
C LYS A 173 5.45 21.99 -1.65
N VAL A 174 6.07 22.85 -0.86
CA VAL A 174 5.88 22.84 0.59
C VAL A 174 4.50 23.41 0.93
N VAL A 175 3.69 22.64 1.66
CA VAL A 175 2.33 22.98 2.08
C VAL A 175 2.23 23.37 3.56
N ALA A 176 3.22 22.96 4.36
CA ALA A 176 3.32 23.35 5.75
C ALA A 176 4.78 23.28 6.24
N ARG A 177 5.12 24.16 7.16
CA ARG A 177 6.36 24.13 7.95
C ARG A 177 5.99 23.81 9.39
N LEU A 178 6.74 22.95 10.04
CA LEU A 178 6.53 22.56 11.42
C LEU A 178 7.85 22.62 12.18
N HIS A 179 7.85 23.23 13.34
CA HIS A 179 9.01 23.23 14.21
C HIS A 179 8.90 22.20 15.31
N GLN A 180 10.04 21.68 15.75
CA GLN A 180 10.19 20.90 16.98
C GLN A 180 11.15 21.64 17.91
N ASN A 181 10.71 21.94 19.12
CA ASN A 181 11.58 22.57 20.12
C ASN A 181 12.59 21.53 20.62
N ARG A 182 13.86 21.89 20.63
CA ARG A 182 15.01 21.04 21.04
C ARG A 182 14.84 20.44 22.45
N ALA A 183 14.19 21.14 23.36
CA ALA A 183 13.96 20.67 24.73
C ALA A 183 12.98 19.50 24.86
N ARG A 184 12.31 19.08 23.77
CA ARG A 184 11.28 18.04 23.75
C ARG A 184 11.54 16.96 22.70
N MET A 185 12.79 16.73 22.33
CA MET A 185 13.12 15.62 21.43
C MET A 185 12.84 14.30 22.14
N ASP A 186 12.07 13.45 21.49
CA ASP A 186 11.78 12.11 21.95
C ASP A 186 12.77 11.14 21.31
N SER A 187 13.36 10.25 22.10
CA SER A 187 14.37 9.29 21.61
C SER A 187 13.78 8.19 20.70
N GLY A 188 12.48 8.00 20.73
CA GLY A 188 11.80 6.98 19.91
C GLY A 188 11.14 7.54 18.65
N THR A 189 10.79 8.85 18.68
CA THR A 189 10.18 9.54 17.55
C THR A 189 10.70 10.98 17.56
N TYR A 190 11.39 11.39 16.51
CA TYR A 190 12.00 12.72 16.37
C TYR A 190 11.10 13.88 16.86
N ILE A 191 9.81 13.80 16.66
CA ILE A 191 8.81 14.83 16.97
C ILE A 191 7.86 14.49 18.12
N GLY A 192 8.05 13.34 18.79
CA GLY A 192 7.12 12.85 19.81
C GLY A 192 5.81 12.28 19.27
N ALA A 193 5.28 11.24 19.94
CA ALA A 193 4.14 10.46 19.46
C ALA A 193 2.85 11.29 19.23
N GLY A 194 2.61 12.32 20.00
CA GLY A 194 1.45 13.21 19.83
C GLY A 194 1.53 13.99 18.53
N LYS A 195 2.64 14.66 18.28
CA LYS A 195 2.86 15.45 17.06
C LYS A 195 2.94 14.58 15.81
N ALA A 196 3.51 13.37 15.92
CA ALA A 196 3.52 12.39 14.84
C ALA A 196 2.09 12.01 14.41
N ARG A 197 1.16 11.88 15.37
CA ARG A 197 -0.25 11.60 15.08
C ARG A 197 -0.92 12.79 14.38
N ASP A 198 -0.68 14.00 14.82
CA ASP A 198 -1.22 15.22 14.20
C ASP A 198 -0.71 15.38 12.78
N ILE A 199 0.59 15.12 12.53
CA ILE A 199 1.18 15.14 11.21
C ILE A 199 0.58 14.05 10.32
N SER A 200 0.33 12.86 10.85
CA SER A 200 -0.34 11.79 10.10
C SER A 200 -1.73 12.21 9.61
N LEU A 201 -2.49 12.95 10.42
CA LEU A 201 -3.77 13.51 10.03
C LEU A 201 -3.62 14.62 8.97
N MET A 202 -2.59 15.49 9.12
CA MET A 202 -2.30 16.52 8.11
C MET A 202 -1.90 15.91 6.77
N VAL A 203 -1.06 14.88 6.77
CA VAL A 203 -0.65 14.14 5.56
C VAL A 203 -1.87 13.61 4.81
N GLN A 204 -2.85 13.04 5.54
CA GLN A 204 -4.07 12.52 4.93
C GLN A 204 -4.99 13.62 4.40
N SER A 205 -5.18 14.69 5.18
CA SER A 205 -6.13 15.76 4.83
C SER A 205 -5.60 16.70 3.73
N ALA A 206 -4.30 16.93 3.69
CA ALA A 206 -3.65 17.84 2.74
C ALA A 206 -3.06 17.12 1.51
N ASP A 207 -3.27 15.81 1.35
CA ASP A 207 -2.72 14.99 0.25
C ASP A 207 -1.19 15.21 0.09
N VAL A 208 -0.46 15.03 1.19
CA VAL A 208 0.99 15.23 1.27
C VAL A 208 1.71 13.97 0.83
N ASP A 209 2.70 14.13 -0.04
CA ASP A 209 3.48 13.02 -0.61
C ASP A 209 4.80 12.81 0.15
N LEU A 210 5.39 13.89 0.72
CA LEU A 210 6.71 13.89 1.34
C LEU A 210 6.72 14.53 2.72
N LEU A 211 7.51 13.97 3.62
CA LEU A 211 7.88 14.57 4.89
C LEU A 211 9.41 14.79 4.86
N ILE A 212 9.84 16.04 4.88
CA ILE A 212 11.25 16.43 4.82
C ILE A 212 11.68 16.88 6.21
N VAL A 213 12.71 16.27 6.75
CA VAL A 213 13.21 16.54 8.09
C VAL A 213 14.62 17.12 7.99
N ASP A 214 14.87 18.22 8.72
CA ASP A 214 16.15 18.92 8.79
C ASP A 214 17.09 18.23 9.82
N ASP A 215 17.23 16.90 9.72
CA ASP A 215 18.12 16.11 10.58
C ASP A 215 18.28 14.68 10.05
N GLU A 216 19.30 13.97 10.50
CA GLU A 216 19.48 12.54 10.23
C GLU A 216 18.56 11.72 11.15
N LEU A 217 17.65 10.93 10.54
CA LEU A 217 16.82 10.00 11.27
C LEU A 217 17.57 8.66 11.42
N THR A 218 17.80 8.23 12.66
CA THR A 218 18.46 6.96 13.01
C THR A 218 17.46 5.83 13.24
#